data_6cce5223729b75b9ff3a5853c8c7f280
#
_entry.id   6cce5223729b75b9ff3a5853c8c7f280
#
_cell.length_a   1.000
_cell.length_b   1.000
_cell.length_c   1.000
_cell.angle_alpha   90.00
_cell.angle_beta   90.00
_cell.angle_gamma   90.00
#
_symmetry.space_group_name_H-M   'P 1'
#
loop_
_entity.id
_entity.type
_entity.pdbx_description
1 polymer ?
#
loop_
_entity_poly.entity_id
_entity_poly.type
_entity_poly.pdbx_seq_one_letter_code
_entity_poly.pdbx_strand_id
1 'polypeptide(L)'
;MVRLLGEAAAGRIGADVVIGLAAFTTIAALPIILAVSIFIGVLTTITRNFRESEMVVWFSSGLSLLNWINPVMRVAIPVAMLITSLTLFGTPWANQQIGEYRARFELRSDLSKITPGQFLETEGGARVFFVESPSVPDGPLGQVFMRIIDPDWLTLITASSADTVIEANGDKFLVLGPGQRYDIKPGAPEMRLSKFDAFGARIESKDGEKSLETARERTLASRRSRPTELLLTDKVPASYGQLMWRLAVPLAALSLALMAIPLGAVNPRMGRSGDLLIAGLIAMLYLNLINISQGWIISGKLPFSIGVWLVHSVFGLFTVALLWHRLRVKLPKPPVVPSAA
;
A
#
# COMPACT_ATOMS: atom_id res chain seq x y z
N MET A 1 3.96 5.12 -1.89
CA MET A 1 4.86 6.22 -1.53
C MET A 1 4.84 7.34 -2.58
N VAL A 2 5.27 7.12 -3.83
CA VAL A 2 5.32 8.18 -4.88
C VAL A 2 3.98 8.91 -5.04
N ARG A 3 2.86 8.18 -5.05
CA ARG A 3 1.52 8.77 -5.13
C ARG A 3 1.18 9.66 -3.91
N LEU A 4 1.51 9.22 -2.70
CA LEU A 4 1.28 10.01 -1.48
C LEU A 4 2.13 11.28 -1.46
N LEU A 5 3.38 11.19 -1.91
CA LEU A 5 4.25 12.37 -2.08
C LEU A 5 3.71 13.32 -3.14
N GLY A 6 3.16 12.79 -4.24
CA GLY A 6 2.49 13.59 -5.26
C GLY A 6 1.23 14.31 -4.75
N GLU A 7 0.42 13.65 -3.93
CA GLU A 7 -0.76 14.24 -3.28
C GLU A 7 -0.36 15.32 -2.25
N ALA A 8 0.77 15.13 -1.55
CA ALA A 8 1.33 16.11 -0.62
C ALA A 8 1.92 17.33 -1.36
N ALA A 9 2.68 17.10 -2.42
CA ALA A 9 3.25 18.17 -3.25
C ALA A 9 2.15 19.01 -3.93
N ALA A 10 0.99 18.41 -4.20
CA ALA A 10 -0.19 19.11 -4.70
C ALA A 10 -1.00 19.82 -3.59
N GLY A 11 -0.52 19.85 -2.34
CA GLY A 11 -1.22 20.47 -1.21
C GLY A 11 -2.51 19.75 -0.78
N ARG A 12 -2.77 18.55 -1.32
CA ARG A 12 -3.97 17.77 -1.02
C ARG A 12 -3.90 17.05 0.32
N ILE A 13 -2.70 16.84 0.85
CA ILE A 13 -2.46 16.16 2.13
C ILE A 13 -1.40 16.94 2.90
N GLY A 14 -1.65 17.23 4.18
CA GLY A 14 -0.69 17.89 5.05
C GLY A 14 0.56 17.01 5.28
N ALA A 15 1.71 17.62 5.49
CA ALA A 15 2.98 16.92 5.67
C ALA A 15 2.98 15.96 6.87
N ASP A 16 2.29 16.33 7.95
CA ASP A 16 2.08 15.51 9.15
C ASP A 16 1.31 14.21 8.86
N VAL A 17 0.28 14.31 8.00
CA VAL A 17 -0.54 13.17 7.56
C VAL A 17 0.25 12.23 6.66
N VAL A 18 1.13 12.77 5.80
CA VAL A 18 1.96 11.97 4.88
C VAL A 18 2.86 11.00 5.62
N ILE A 19 3.51 11.45 6.69
CA ILE A 19 4.42 10.61 7.48
C ILE A 19 3.66 9.44 8.11
N GLY A 20 2.50 9.72 8.71
CA GLY A 20 1.63 8.69 9.30
C GLY A 20 1.15 7.67 8.26
N LEU A 21 0.62 8.15 7.12
CA LEU A 21 0.17 7.29 6.02
C LEU A 21 1.32 6.45 5.42
N ALA A 22 2.51 7.03 5.31
CA ALA A 22 3.70 6.34 4.84
C ALA A 22 4.10 5.21 5.77
N ALA A 23 4.12 5.44 7.10
CA ALA A 23 4.43 4.44 8.10
C ALA A 23 3.45 3.25 8.04
N PHE A 24 2.15 3.51 8.05
CA PHE A 24 1.14 2.44 7.98
C PHE A 24 1.15 1.71 6.63
N THR A 25 1.39 2.41 5.52
CA THR A 25 1.53 1.78 4.21
C THR A 25 2.75 0.85 4.17
N THR A 26 3.85 1.24 4.81
CA THR A 26 5.04 0.39 4.94
C THR A 26 4.73 -0.86 5.75
N ILE A 27 4.04 -0.74 6.90
CA ILE A 27 3.62 -1.90 7.72
C ILE A 27 2.73 -2.84 6.90
N ALA A 28 1.77 -2.31 6.13
CA ALA A 28 0.91 -3.12 5.28
C ALA A 28 1.67 -3.86 4.15
N ALA A 29 2.80 -3.33 3.68
CA ALA A 29 3.64 -3.92 2.65
C ALA A 29 4.69 -4.90 3.20
N LEU A 30 5.03 -4.82 4.49
CA LEU A 30 6.08 -5.65 5.13
C LEU A 30 5.95 -7.15 4.84
N PRO A 31 4.78 -7.80 4.87
CA PRO A 31 4.66 -9.23 4.59
C PRO A 31 5.25 -9.63 3.22
N ILE A 32 4.96 -8.86 2.18
CA ILE A 32 5.47 -9.14 0.82
C ILE A 32 6.97 -8.85 0.76
N ILE A 33 7.43 -7.75 1.37
CA ILE A 33 8.85 -7.39 1.41
C ILE A 33 9.65 -8.49 2.09
N LEU A 34 9.20 -8.99 3.23
CA LEU A 34 9.86 -10.08 3.95
C LEU A 34 9.88 -11.39 3.16
N ALA A 35 8.78 -11.75 2.48
CA ALA A 35 8.70 -12.94 1.65
C ALA A 35 9.70 -12.88 0.48
N VAL A 36 9.84 -11.73 -0.17
CA VAL A 36 10.82 -11.54 -1.25
C VAL A 36 12.24 -11.46 -0.70
N SER A 37 12.44 -10.84 0.45
CA SER A 37 13.76 -10.71 1.08
C SER A 37 14.36 -12.05 1.47
N ILE A 38 13.56 -12.95 2.07
CA ILE A 38 14.06 -14.30 2.41
C ILE A 38 14.40 -15.10 1.17
N PHE A 39 13.59 -14.99 0.12
CA PHE A 39 13.86 -15.63 -1.16
C PHE A 39 15.19 -15.16 -1.75
N ILE A 40 15.41 -13.85 -1.84
CA ILE A 40 16.66 -13.27 -2.35
C ILE A 40 17.84 -13.64 -1.46
N GLY A 41 17.67 -13.63 -0.13
CA GLY A 41 18.71 -14.00 0.82
C GLY A 41 19.18 -15.45 0.65
N VAL A 42 18.25 -16.40 0.56
CA VAL A 42 18.56 -17.81 0.32
C VAL A 42 19.19 -17.98 -1.07
N LEU A 43 18.60 -17.38 -2.10
CA LEU A 43 19.10 -17.47 -3.47
C LEU A 43 20.54 -16.98 -3.59
N THR A 44 20.84 -15.79 -3.04
CA THR A 44 22.18 -15.21 -3.12
C THR A 44 23.20 -16.04 -2.35
N THR A 45 22.83 -16.58 -1.19
CA THR A 45 23.70 -17.46 -0.39
C THR A 45 24.04 -18.74 -1.16
N ILE A 46 23.02 -19.43 -1.70
CA ILE A 46 23.22 -20.65 -2.48
C ILE A 46 24.05 -20.36 -3.73
N THR A 47 23.71 -19.31 -4.48
CA THR A 47 24.44 -18.90 -5.68
C THR A 47 25.90 -18.59 -5.38
N ARG A 48 26.20 -17.95 -4.25
CA ARG A 48 27.56 -17.64 -3.82
C ARG A 48 28.35 -18.92 -3.58
N ASN A 49 27.81 -19.86 -2.81
CA ASN A 49 28.48 -21.12 -2.48
C ASN A 49 28.78 -21.97 -3.75
N PHE A 50 27.88 -21.89 -4.76
CA PHE A 50 28.15 -22.54 -6.05
C PHE A 50 29.29 -21.85 -6.82
N ARG A 51 29.36 -20.53 -6.82
CA ARG A 51 30.39 -19.76 -7.55
C ARG A 51 31.74 -19.82 -6.91
N GLU A 52 31.80 -19.84 -5.57
CA GLU A 52 33.03 -19.97 -4.79
C GLU A 52 33.53 -21.45 -4.71
N SER A 53 32.83 -22.36 -5.43
CA SER A 53 33.15 -23.81 -5.49
C SER A 53 33.04 -24.52 -4.13
N GLU A 54 32.47 -23.89 -3.10
CA GLU A 54 32.24 -24.52 -1.80
C GLU A 54 31.34 -25.76 -1.91
N MET A 55 30.35 -25.72 -2.83
CA MET A 55 29.47 -26.86 -3.09
C MET A 55 30.18 -28.09 -3.58
N VAL A 56 31.34 -27.97 -4.24
CA VAL A 56 32.16 -29.11 -4.67
C VAL A 56 32.67 -29.87 -3.45
N VAL A 57 33.14 -29.17 -2.43
CA VAL A 57 33.60 -29.76 -1.16
C VAL A 57 32.46 -30.48 -0.43
N TRP A 58 31.28 -29.85 -0.39
CA TRP A 58 30.10 -30.45 0.24
C TRP A 58 29.64 -31.73 -0.49
N PHE A 59 29.61 -31.71 -1.81
CA PHE A 59 29.23 -32.89 -2.61
C PHE A 59 30.26 -33.99 -2.54
N SER A 60 31.56 -33.70 -2.49
CA SER A 60 32.62 -34.69 -2.32
C SER A 60 32.61 -35.38 -0.95
N SER A 61 32.05 -34.70 0.08
CA SER A 61 31.81 -35.30 1.40
C SER A 61 30.52 -36.13 1.49
N GLY A 62 29.79 -36.31 0.36
CA GLY A 62 28.58 -37.14 0.29
C GLY A 62 27.26 -36.35 0.61
N LEU A 63 27.34 -35.05 0.86
CA LEU A 63 26.15 -34.24 1.07
C LEU A 63 25.47 -33.95 -0.26
N SER A 64 24.14 -33.96 -0.27
CA SER A 64 23.33 -33.62 -1.45
C SER A 64 22.72 -32.22 -1.33
N LEU A 65 22.21 -31.72 -2.45
CA LEU A 65 21.47 -30.42 -2.46
C LEU A 65 20.26 -30.44 -1.51
N LEU A 66 19.69 -31.62 -1.23
CA LEU A 66 18.55 -31.77 -0.31
C LEU A 66 18.94 -31.44 1.15
N ASN A 67 20.19 -31.59 1.53
CA ASN A 67 20.67 -31.28 2.88
C ASN A 67 20.52 -29.76 3.21
N TRP A 68 20.44 -28.92 2.17
CA TRP A 68 20.20 -27.47 2.34
C TRP A 68 18.78 -27.12 2.72
N ILE A 69 17.79 -28.01 2.52
CA ILE A 69 16.40 -27.78 2.91
C ILE A 69 16.32 -27.48 4.41
N ASN A 70 17.00 -28.24 5.23
CA ASN A 70 16.91 -28.13 6.69
C ASN A 70 17.43 -26.78 7.23
N PRO A 71 18.64 -26.30 6.90
CA PRO A 71 19.12 -24.99 7.33
C PRO A 71 18.27 -23.84 6.75
N VAL A 72 17.82 -23.94 5.50
CA VAL A 72 16.94 -22.94 4.90
C VAL A 72 15.61 -22.86 5.65
N MET A 73 14.97 -24.00 5.95
CA MET A 73 13.70 -24.02 6.67
C MET A 73 13.81 -23.56 8.11
N ARG A 74 14.95 -23.75 8.79
CA ARG A 74 15.18 -23.18 10.14
C ARG A 74 15.09 -21.66 10.17
N VAL A 75 15.44 -21.00 9.08
CA VAL A 75 15.32 -19.54 8.96
C VAL A 75 13.97 -19.14 8.36
N ALA A 76 13.49 -19.90 7.36
CA ALA A 76 12.27 -19.58 6.65
C ALA A 76 11.01 -19.72 7.52
N ILE A 77 10.94 -20.73 8.40
CA ILE A 77 9.78 -20.96 9.27
C ILE A 77 9.56 -19.80 10.26
N PRO A 78 10.55 -19.34 11.03
CA PRO A 78 10.36 -18.16 11.90
C PRO A 78 9.92 -16.90 11.14
N VAL A 79 10.50 -16.66 9.96
CA VAL A 79 10.11 -15.52 9.12
C VAL A 79 8.67 -15.70 8.60
N ALA A 80 8.29 -16.90 8.19
CA ALA A 80 6.92 -17.18 7.77
C ALA A 80 5.92 -17.01 8.90
N MET A 81 6.27 -17.38 10.15
CA MET A 81 5.43 -17.11 11.33
C MET A 81 5.27 -15.60 11.56
N LEU A 82 6.35 -14.83 11.43
CA LEU A 82 6.28 -13.36 11.50
C LEU A 82 5.37 -12.80 10.41
N ILE A 83 5.53 -13.26 9.17
CA ILE A 83 4.68 -12.87 8.03
C ILE A 83 3.22 -13.22 8.33
N THR A 84 2.94 -14.41 8.90
CA THR A 84 1.59 -14.83 9.29
C THR A 84 0.99 -13.85 10.32
N SER A 85 1.73 -13.51 11.35
CA SER A 85 1.29 -12.52 12.34
C SER A 85 1.00 -11.16 11.71
N LEU A 86 1.88 -10.70 10.83
CA LEU A 86 1.69 -9.43 10.11
C LEU A 86 0.47 -9.47 9.16
N THR A 87 0.23 -10.56 8.45
CA THR A 87 -0.91 -10.65 7.52
C THR A 87 -2.24 -10.78 8.25
N LEU A 88 -2.28 -11.50 9.39
CA LEU A 88 -3.51 -11.73 10.15
C LEU A 88 -3.89 -10.53 11.02
N PHE A 89 -2.93 -9.83 11.60
CA PHE A 89 -3.15 -8.75 12.57
C PHE A 89 -2.58 -7.40 12.11
N GLY A 90 -1.31 -7.34 11.73
CA GLY A 90 -0.63 -6.09 11.40
C GLY A 90 -1.20 -5.39 10.16
N THR A 91 -1.42 -6.12 9.08
CA THR A 91 -1.94 -5.56 7.82
C THR A 91 -3.38 -5.03 7.96
N PRO A 92 -4.35 -5.74 8.54
CA PRO A 92 -5.69 -5.18 8.75
C PRO A 92 -5.68 -3.96 9.66
N TRP A 93 -4.91 -3.97 10.76
CA TRP A 93 -4.76 -2.83 11.64
C TRP A 93 -4.16 -1.61 10.90
N ALA A 94 -3.07 -1.80 10.16
CA ALA A 94 -2.46 -0.72 9.38
C ALA A 94 -3.42 -0.12 8.34
N ASN A 95 -4.22 -0.96 7.67
CA ASN A 95 -5.22 -0.48 6.71
C ASN A 95 -6.37 0.26 7.40
N GLN A 96 -6.76 -0.11 8.62
CA GLN A 96 -7.72 0.64 9.43
C GLN A 96 -7.18 2.05 9.75
N GLN A 97 -5.93 2.13 10.22
CA GLN A 97 -5.29 3.41 10.50
C GLN A 97 -5.20 4.29 9.25
N ILE A 98 -4.82 3.73 8.09
CA ILE A 98 -4.81 4.46 6.81
C ILE A 98 -6.21 5.04 6.50
N GLY A 99 -7.27 4.25 6.70
CA GLY A 99 -8.65 4.69 6.49
C GLY A 99 -9.06 5.81 7.45
N GLU A 100 -8.76 5.67 8.74
CA GLU A 100 -9.05 6.70 9.75
C GLU A 100 -8.29 8.01 9.50
N TYR A 101 -6.99 7.94 9.16
CA TYR A 101 -6.21 9.13 8.83
C TYR A 101 -6.76 9.86 7.61
N ARG A 102 -7.16 9.13 6.57
CA ARG A 102 -7.80 9.73 5.39
C ARG A 102 -9.14 10.37 5.74
N ALA A 103 -9.98 9.66 6.49
CA ALA A 103 -11.27 10.18 6.91
C ALA A 103 -11.14 11.45 7.74
N ARG A 104 -10.23 11.47 8.72
CA ARG A 104 -9.94 12.68 9.52
C ARG A 104 -9.49 13.85 8.65
N PHE A 105 -8.67 13.56 7.63
CA PHE A 105 -8.23 14.61 6.71
C PHE A 105 -9.35 15.10 5.79
N GLU A 106 -10.19 14.20 5.27
CA GLU A 106 -11.34 14.55 4.43
C GLU A 106 -12.39 15.35 5.21
N LEU A 107 -12.56 15.05 6.51
CA LEU A 107 -13.51 15.76 7.37
C LEU A 107 -13.01 17.13 7.85
N ARG A 108 -11.71 17.42 7.73
CA ARG A 108 -11.25 18.80 7.93
C ARG A 108 -11.89 19.68 6.90
N SER A 109 -12.56 20.74 7.34
CA SER A 109 -13.17 21.71 6.42
C SER A 109 -12.09 22.26 5.48
N ASP A 110 -12.51 22.69 4.30
CA ASP A 110 -11.59 23.28 3.33
C ASP A 110 -10.85 24.48 3.92
N LEU A 111 -11.53 25.22 4.79
CA LEU A 111 -10.94 26.35 5.49
C LEU A 111 -9.82 25.98 6.45
N SER A 112 -9.87 24.80 7.11
CA SER A 112 -8.77 24.33 7.98
C SER A 112 -7.53 23.85 7.22
N LYS A 113 -7.63 23.65 5.92
CA LYS A 113 -6.54 23.27 5.01
C LYS A 113 -5.82 24.50 4.43
N ILE A 114 -6.34 25.71 4.65
CA ILE A 114 -5.77 26.95 4.11
C ILE A 114 -4.42 27.21 4.79
N THR A 115 -3.37 27.30 3.97
CA THR A 115 -2.05 27.79 4.40
C THR A 115 -1.94 29.27 4.01
N PRO A 116 -1.73 30.19 4.96
CA PRO A 116 -1.59 31.60 4.63
C PRO A 116 -0.52 31.84 3.56
N GLY A 117 -0.83 32.74 2.61
CA GLY A 117 0.05 33.07 1.50
C GLY A 117 -0.02 32.11 0.30
N GLN A 118 -0.88 31.08 0.35
CA GLN A 118 -1.06 30.12 -0.75
C GLN A 118 -2.50 30.03 -1.22
N PHE A 119 -2.69 29.77 -2.50
CA PHE A 119 -3.98 29.41 -3.06
C PHE A 119 -4.28 27.94 -2.77
N LEU A 120 -5.42 27.68 -2.17
CA LEU A 120 -5.96 26.34 -2.00
C LEU A 120 -7.13 26.15 -2.97
N GLU A 121 -7.00 25.18 -3.85
CA GLU A 121 -8.06 24.75 -4.77
C GLU A 121 -8.64 23.42 -4.28
N THR A 122 -9.97 23.36 -4.12
CA THR A 122 -10.69 22.16 -3.69
C THR A 122 -11.84 21.84 -4.64
N GLU A 123 -12.36 20.62 -4.57
CA GLU A 123 -13.46 20.12 -5.41
C GLU A 123 -13.21 20.29 -6.92
N GLY A 124 -11.96 20.08 -7.37
CA GLY A 124 -11.63 20.15 -8.79
C GLY A 124 -11.72 21.57 -9.40
N GLY A 125 -11.49 22.60 -8.57
CA GLY A 125 -11.55 24.01 -8.99
C GLY A 125 -12.86 24.72 -8.66
N ALA A 126 -13.86 24.01 -8.12
CA ALA A 126 -15.13 24.63 -7.76
C ALA A 126 -14.97 25.62 -6.58
N ARG A 127 -14.00 25.36 -5.69
CA ARG A 127 -13.70 26.27 -4.58
C ARG A 127 -12.23 26.64 -4.58
N VAL A 128 -11.96 27.95 -4.47
CA VAL A 128 -10.61 28.51 -4.36
C VAL A 128 -10.58 29.44 -3.17
N PHE A 129 -9.59 29.22 -2.29
CA PHE A 129 -9.36 30.03 -1.10
C PHE A 129 -7.97 30.64 -1.17
N PHE A 130 -7.86 31.88 -0.76
CA PHE A 130 -6.59 32.55 -0.52
C PHE A 130 -6.72 33.37 0.76
N VAL A 131 -5.74 33.23 1.64
CA VAL A 131 -5.64 34.03 2.87
C VAL A 131 -4.22 34.59 2.92
N GLU A 132 -4.12 35.88 3.07
CA GLU A 132 -2.83 36.54 3.21
C GLU A 132 -2.17 36.18 4.54
N SER A 133 -0.85 36.02 4.54
CA SER A 133 -0.10 35.74 5.77
C SER A 133 -0.25 36.87 6.78
N PRO A 134 -0.32 36.57 8.09
CA PRO A 134 -0.39 37.60 9.11
C PRO A 134 0.84 38.48 9.05
N SER A 135 0.65 39.79 9.21
CA SER A 135 1.74 40.77 9.19
C SER A 135 2.64 40.69 10.43
N VAL A 136 2.14 40.05 11.50
CA VAL A 136 2.83 39.86 12.79
C VAL A 136 2.65 38.38 13.20
N PRO A 137 3.70 37.70 13.73
CA PRO A 137 3.54 36.35 14.28
C PRO A 137 2.38 36.32 15.29
N ASP A 138 1.49 35.33 15.16
CA ASP A 138 0.27 35.16 15.97
C ASP A 138 -0.77 36.29 15.86
N GLY A 139 -0.65 37.16 14.86
CA GLY A 139 -1.63 38.20 14.56
C GLY A 139 -2.82 37.71 13.73
N PRO A 140 -3.84 38.56 13.56
CA PRO A 140 -4.97 38.24 12.67
C PRO A 140 -4.47 38.00 11.25
N LEU A 141 -5.14 37.10 10.55
CA LEU A 141 -4.89 36.80 9.15
C LEU A 141 -5.19 38.06 8.31
N GLY A 142 -4.42 38.26 7.26
CA GLY A 142 -4.61 39.38 6.34
C GLY A 142 -5.86 39.25 5.45
N GLN A 143 -5.78 39.80 4.25
CA GLN A 143 -6.90 39.77 3.30
C GLN A 143 -7.31 38.35 2.93
N VAL A 144 -8.60 38.13 2.82
CA VAL A 144 -9.17 36.83 2.41
C VAL A 144 -9.87 37.01 1.08
N PHE A 145 -9.59 36.10 0.17
CA PHE A 145 -10.31 35.92 -1.09
C PHE A 145 -10.86 34.50 -1.17
N MET A 146 -12.14 34.35 -1.50
CA MET A 146 -12.80 33.08 -1.65
C MET A 146 -13.66 33.09 -2.90
N ARG A 147 -13.51 32.07 -3.76
CA ARG A 147 -14.36 31.82 -4.92
C ARG A 147 -15.06 30.48 -4.76
N ILE A 148 -16.36 30.47 -4.93
CA ILE A 148 -17.20 29.27 -4.89
C ILE A 148 -18.01 29.22 -6.18
N ILE A 149 -17.96 28.10 -6.90
CA ILE A 149 -18.75 27.84 -8.09
C ILE A 149 -19.79 26.78 -7.71
N ASP A 150 -21.03 27.23 -7.56
CA ASP A 150 -22.20 26.35 -7.44
C ASP A 150 -22.87 26.18 -8.80
N PRO A 151 -23.77 25.18 -9.01
CA PRO A 151 -24.43 24.96 -10.31
C PRO A 151 -25.08 26.19 -10.92
N ASP A 152 -25.65 27.05 -10.09
CA ASP A 152 -26.41 28.23 -10.52
C ASP A 152 -25.72 29.56 -10.21
N TRP A 153 -24.72 29.59 -9.35
CA TRP A 153 -24.10 30.80 -8.83
C TRP A 153 -22.57 30.73 -8.78
N LEU A 154 -21.95 31.84 -9.17
CA LEU A 154 -20.55 32.13 -8.86
C LEU A 154 -20.50 33.12 -7.71
N THR A 155 -20.06 32.65 -6.53
CA THR A 155 -19.88 33.47 -5.35
C THR A 155 -18.44 33.90 -5.17
N LEU A 156 -18.18 35.19 -5.05
CA LEU A 156 -16.92 35.79 -4.68
C LEU A 156 -17.06 36.46 -3.32
N ILE A 157 -16.17 36.17 -2.38
CA ILE A 157 -16.12 36.77 -1.06
C ILE A 157 -14.74 37.39 -0.87
N THR A 158 -14.72 38.65 -0.46
CA THR A 158 -13.49 39.35 -0.08
C THR A 158 -13.66 39.93 1.31
N ALA A 159 -12.66 39.78 2.16
CA ALA A 159 -12.64 40.35 3.50
C ALA A 159 -11.28 40.97 3.81
N SER A 160 -11.25 41.99 4.67
CA SER A 160 -10.03 42.73 5.04
C SER A 160 -9.16 41.97 6.06
N SER A 161 -9.76 41.07 6.83
CA SER A 161 -9.08 40.25 7.85
C SER A 161 -9.86 38.96 8.13
N ALA A 162 -9.22 38.01 8.79
CA ALA A 162 -9.90 36.85 9.34
C ALA A 162 -9.28 36.45 10.69
N ASP A 163 -10.16 35.96 11.57
CA ASP A 163 -9.77 35.42 12.87
C ASP A 163 -10.41 34.04 13.10
N THR A 164 -9.74 33.21 13.87
CA THR A 164 -10.30 31.91 14.27
C THR A 164 -10.90 32.03 15.65
N VAL A 165 -12.21 31.81 15.75
CA VAL A 165 -12.96 31.84 17.00
C VAL A 165 -13.48 30.44 17.35
N ILE A 166 -13.31 30.04 18.60
CA ILE A 166 -13.86 28.79 19.14
C ILE A 166 -15.07 29.17 20.00
N GLU A 167 -16.25 28.67 19.60
CA GLU A 167 -17.46 28.87 20.38
C GLU A 167 -17.52 27.97 21.62
N ALA A 168 -18.38 28.27 22.56
CA ALA A 168 -18.58 27.53 23.80
C ALA A 168 -19.03 26.06 23.57
N ASN A 169 -19.63 25.75 22.42
CA ASN A 169 -20.01 24.41 21.98
C ASN A 169 -18.84 23.58 21.42
N GLY A 170 -17.64 24.19 21.25
CA GLY A 170 -16.44 23.58 20.70
C GLY A 170 -16.32 23.70 19.18
N ASP A 171 -17.29 24.31 18.50
CA ASP A 171 -17.20 24.56 17.07
C ASP A 171 -16.17 25.67 16.78
N LYS A 172 -15.36 25.47 15.75
CA LYS A 172 -14.39 26.47 15.30
C LYS A 172 -14.94 27.21 14.09
N PHE A 173 -14.93 28.52 14.15
CA PHE A 173 -15.34 29.42 13.07
C PHE A 173 -14.16 30.24 12.58
N LEU A 174 -14.06 30.40 11.26
CA LEU A 174 -13.29 31.48 10.66
C LEU A 174 -14.22 32.68 10.56
N VAL A 175 -13.96 33.69 11.37
CA VAL A 175 -14.69 34.94 11.36
C VAL A 175 -13.98 35.90 10.43
N LEU A 176 -14.59 36.17 9.28
CA LEU A 176 -14.12 37.17 8.33
C LEU A 176 -14.52 38.55 8.85
N GLY A 177 -13.58 39.50 8.81
CA GLY A 177 -13.82 40.92 9.12
C GLY A 177 -14.63 41.61 8.00
N PRO A 178 -14.67 42.94 8.02
CA PRO A 178 -15.47 43.71 7.05
C PRO A 178 -15.14 43.34 5.62
N GLY A 179 -16.19 43.05 4.82
CA GLY A 179 -16.01 42.56 3.49
C GLY A 179 -17.22 42.66 2.58
N GLN A 180 -17.10 42.04 1.43
CA GLN A 180 -18.12 42.04 0.38
C GLN A 180 -18.31 40.65 -0.19
N ARG A 181 -19.54 40.30 -0.51
CA ARG A 181 -19.93 39.08 -1.19
C ARG A 181 -20.65 39.43 -2.49
N TYR A 182 -20.19 38.87 -3.57
CA TYR A 182 -20.76 39.01 -4.90
C TYR A 182 -21.30 37.63 -5.33
N ASP A 183 -22.61 37.54 -5.52
CA ASP A 183 -23.24 36.37 -6.10
C ASP A 183 -23.63 36.71 -7.55
N ILE A 184 -23.01 36.08 -8.51
CA ILE A 184 -23.20 36.31 -9.94
C ILE A 184 -23.83 35.06 -10.54
N LYS A 185 -24.93 35.24 -11.30
CA LYS A 185 -25.57 34.13 -12.01
C LYS A 185 -24.98 34.02 -13.42
N PRO A 186 -24.21 32.94 -13.72
CA PRO A 186 -23.61 32.77 -15.04
C PRO A 186 -24.68 32.74 -16.14
N GLY A 187 -24.50 33.53 -17.19
CA GLY A 187 -25.44 33.59 -18.32
C GLY A 187 -26.70 34.43 -18.10
N ALA A 188 -26.88 35.10 -16.93
CA ALA A 188 -27.96 36.02 -16.67
C ALA A 188 -27.44 37.37 -16.16
N PRO A 189 -28.11 38.50 -16.39
CA PRO A 189 -27.71 39.82 -15.91
C PRO A 189 -28.06 40.02 -14.40
N GLU A 190 -28.05 38.92 -13.63
CA GLU A 190 -28.38 38.93 -12.20
C GLU A 190 -27.14 38.89 -11.35
N MET A 191 -26.90 39.92 -10.57
CA MET A 191 -25.81 40.00 -9.60
C MET A 191 -26.36 40.54 -8.27
N ARG A 192 -25.96 39.92 -7.18
CA ARG A 192 -26.28 40.36 -5.81
C ARG A 192 -24.98 40.78 -5.12
N LEU A 193 -24.99 41.97 -4.56
CA LEU A 193 -23.91 42.50 -3.76
C LEU A 193 -24.37 42.59 -2.30
N SER A 194 -23.67 41.93 -1.41
CA SER A 194 -23.88 42.00 0.03
C SER A 194 -22.63 42.52 0.71
N LYS A 195 -22.75 43.51 1.58
CA LYS A 195 -21.71 43.98 2.48
C LYS A 195 -21.93 43.37 3.86
N PHE A 196 -20.88 43.00 4.53
CA PHE A 196 -20.94 42.47 5.89
C PHE A 196 -19.82 43.08 6.74
N ASP A 197 -20.08 43.28 8.02
CA ASP A 197 -19.07 43.69 9.00
C ASP A 197 -18.37 42.49 9.62
N ALA A 198 -19.07 41.37 9.72
CA ALA A 198 -18.51 40.08 10.10
C ALA A 198 -19.27 38.95 9.40
N PHE A 199 -18.54 37.94 8.97
CA PHE A 199 -19.12 36.74 8.36
C PHE A 199 -18.44 35.49 8.93
N GLY A 200 -19.19 34.67 9.64
CA GLY A 200 -18.68 33.42 10.24
C GLY A 200 -18.79 32.24 9.28
N ALA A 201 -17.66 31.67 8.92
CA ALA A 201 -17.60 30.39 8.20
C ALA A 201 -17.12 29.29 9.15
N ARG A 202 -17.95 28.24 9.36
CA ARG A 202 -17.63 27.15 10.28
C ARG A 202 -16.48 26.28 9.72
N ILE A 203 -15.40 26.13 10.50
CA ILE A 203 -14.21 25.34 10.14
C ILE A 203 -14.37 23.91 10.62
N GLU A 204 -14.86 23.69 11.83
CA GLU A 204 -14.95 22.39 12.46
C GLU A 204 -16.26 22.27 13.23
N SER A 205 -16.97 21.17 13.10
CA SER A 205 -18.26 20.93 13.76
C SER A 205 -18.21 19.68 14.62
N LYS A 206 -18.95 19.68 15.72
CA LYS A 206 -19.17 18.51 16.59
C LYS A 206 -19.86 17.35 15.84
N ASP A 207 -20.54 17.60 14.73
CA ASP A 207 -21.04 16.56 13.83
C ASP A 207 -19.93 15.79 13.11
N GLY A 208 -18.66 16.26 13.21
CA GLY A 208 -17.48 15.55 12.74
C GLY A 208 -17.30 14.17 13.43
N GLU A 209 -17.71 14.01 14.69
CA GLU A 209 -17.65 12.71 15.37
C GLU A 209 -18.56 11.66 14.70
N LYS A 210 -19.82 12.03 14.38
CA LYS A 210 -20.73 11.13 13.66
C LYS A 210 -20.24 10.80 12.25
N SER A 211 -19.63 11.78 11.60
CA SER A 211 -19.02 11.59 10.28
C SER A 211 -17.76 10.70 10.36
N LEU A 212 -16.98 10.80 11.44
CA LEU A 212 -15.86 9.91 11.72
C LEU A 212 -16.31 8.47 12.00
N GLU A 213 -17.39 8.28 12.77
CA GLU A 213 -17.98 6.95 12.98
C GLU A 213 -18.43 6.33 11.67
N THR A 214 -19.14 7.06 10.84
CA THR A 214 -19.56 6.60 9.49
C THR A 214 -18.35 6.29 8.59
N ALA A 215 -17.30 7.10 8.63
CA ALA A 215 -16.07 6.85 7.89
C ALA A 215 -15.31 5.63 8.43
N ARG A 216 -15.32 5.42 9.75
CA ARG A 216 -14.77 4.23 10.41
C ARG A 216 -15.53 2.97 10.00
N GLU A 217 -16.85 3.02 9.99
CA GLU A 217 -17.69 1.93 9.49
C GLU A 217 -17.39 1.59 8.02
N ARG A 218 -17.26 2.59 7.16
CA ARG A 218 -16.84 2.41 5.75
C ARG A 218 -15.45 1.79 5.64
N THR A 219 -14.52 2.21 6.50
CA THR A 219 -13.16 1.64 6.55
C THR A 219 -13.20 0.18 6.98
N LEU A 220 -13.98 -0.16 8.01
CA LEU A 220 -14.18 -1.55 8.45
C LEU A 220 -14.96 -2.38 7.44
N ALA A 221 -15.81 -1.78 6.63
CA ALA A 221 -16.45 -2.44 5.49
C ALA A 221 -15.45 -2.80 4.37
N SER A 222 -14.29 -2.11 4.30
CA SER A 222 -13.22 -2.46 3.38
C SER A 222 -12.62 -3.81 3.73
N ARG A 223 -12.55 -4.73 2.78
CA ARG A 223 -12.05 -6.11 2.98
C ARG A 223 -10.62 -6.16 3.52
N ARG A 224 -9.75 -5.21 3.10
CA ARG A 224 -8.34 -5.16 3.53
C ARG A 224 -8.19 -4.75 4.99
N SER A 225 -9.08 -3.90 5.48
CA SER A 225 -9.09 -3.38 6.85
C SER A 225 -9.84 -4.28 7.83
N ARG A 226 -10.68 -5.21 7.32
CA ARG A 226 -11.54 -6.05 8.14
C ARG A 226 -10.71 -6.99 9.02
N PRO A 227 -10.99 -7.10 10.34
CA PRO A 227 -10.34 -8.06 11.22
C PRO A 227 -10.47 -9.50 10.71
N THR A 228 -9.47 -10.33 10.97
CA THR A 228 -9.43 -11.71 10.45
C THR A 228 -10.58 -12.54 11.02
N GLU A 229 -10.96 -12.31 12.28
CA GLU A 229 -12.09 -12.99 12.94
C GLU A 229 -13.40 -12.78 12.19
N LEU A 230 -13.67 -11.55 11.75
CA LEU A 230 -14.86 -11.24 10.97
C LEU A 230 -14.84 -11.86 9.57
N LEU A 231 -13.64 -12.06 8.98
CA LEU A 231 -13.52 -12.75 7.68
C LEU A 231 -13.82 -14.26 7.80
N LEU A 232 -13.58 -14.87 8.97
CA LEU A 232 -13.86 -16.29 9.21
C LEU A 232 -15.36 -16.55 9.40
N THR A 233 -16.06 -15.60 10.00
CA THR A 233 -17.51 -15.72 10.26
C THR A 233 -18.36 -15.36 9.05
N ASP A 234 -17.84 -14.52 8.17
CA ASP A 234 -18.54 -13.98 7.01
C ASP A 234 -18.40 -14.92 5.80
N LYS A 235 -19.48 -15.62 5.46
CA LYS A 235 -19.52 -16.63 4.38
C LYS A 235 -19.67 -16.03 2.97
N VAL A 236 -19.05 -14.87 2.71
CA VAL A 236 -19.11 -14.18 1.42
C VAL A 236 -17.84 -14.48 0.60
N PRO A 237 -17.93 -14.74 -0.72
CA PRO A 237 -16.77 -15.01 -1.57
C PRO A 237 -15.66 -13.96 -1.46
N ALA A 238 -16.04 -12.73 -1.23
CA ALA A 238 -15.15 -11.61 -1.03
C ALA A 238 -14.27 -11.74 0.23
N SER A 239 -14.82 -12.24 1.33
CA SER A 239 -14.12 -12.49 2.59
C SER A 239 -13.18 -13.69 2.45
N TYR A 240 -13.63 -14.74 1.78
CA TYR A 240 -12.79 -15.89 1.44
C TYR A 240 -11.58 -15.51 0.59
N GLY A 241 -11.74 -14.64 -0.42
CA GLY A 241 -10.62 -14.15 -1.22
C GLY A 241 -9.60 -13.38 -0.38
N GLN A 242 -10.04 -12.57 0.57
CA GLN A 242 -9.12 -11.85 1.46
C GLN A 242 -8.43 -12.79 2.46
N LEU A 243 -9.14 -13.77 3.00
CA LEU A 243 -8.56 -14.79 3.88
C LEU A 243 -7.51 -15.64 3.15
N MET A 244 -7.83 -16.06 1.91
CA MET A 244 -6.90 -16.76 1.03
C MET A 244 -5.59 -15.96 0.88
N TRP A 245 -5.68 -14.67 0.58
CA TRP A 245 -4.49 -13.83 0.42
C TRP A 245 -3.63 -13.78 1.69
N ARG A 246 -4.28 -13.65 2.87
CA ARG A 246 -3.58 -13.62 4.16
C ARG A 246 -2.81 -14.92 4.46
N LEU A 247 -3.35 -16.06 4.05
CA LEU A 247 -2.72 -17.37 4.21
C LEU A 247 -1.68 -17.65 3.12
N ALA A 248 -1.93 -17.16 1.91
CA ALA A 248 -1.07 -17.43 0.76
C ALA A 248 0.31 -16.74 0.86
N VAL A 249 0.40 -15.54 1.45
CA VAL A 249 1.67 -14.80 1.54
C VAL A 249 2.73 -15.52 2.39
N PRO A 250 2.43 -16.01 3.61
CA PRO A 250 3.40 -16.79 4.39
C PRO A 250 3.75 -18.13 3.73
N LEU A 251 2.78 -18.80 3.10
CA LEU A 251 3.05 -20.02 2.32
C LEU A 251 3.94 -19.74 1.11
N ALA A 252 3.75 -18.60 0.45
CA ALA A 252 4.62 -18.17 -0.64
C ALA A 252 6.05 -17.93 -0.16
N ALA A 253 6.24 -17.34 1.03
CA ALA A 253 7.57 -17.16 1.60
C ALA A 253 8.33 -18.49 1.78
N LEU A 254 7.65 -19.52 2.30
CA LEU A 254 8.23 -20.87 2.46
C LEU A 254 8.51 -21.51 1.10
N SER A 255 7.56 -21.44 0.17
CA SER A 255 7.70 -22.03 -1.17
C SER A 255 8.83 -21.36 -1.97
N LEU A 256 8.93 -20.03 -1.90
CA LEU A 256 10.00 -19.26 -2.53
C LEU A 256 11.37 -19.60 -1.93
N ALA A 257 11.46 -19.69 -0.58
CA ALA A 257 12.70 -20.07 0.09
C ALA A 257 13.18 -21.47 -0.34
N LEU A 258 12.27 -22.44 -0.45
CA LEU A 258 12.61 -23.78 -0.97
C LEU A 258 13.00 -23.73 -2.44
N MET A 259 12.30 -22.96 -3.26
CA MET A 259 12.59 -22.83 -4.69
C MET A 259 13.93 -22.12 -4.95
N ALA A 260 14.38 -21.26 -4.05
CA ALA A 260 15.70 -20.63 -4.13
C ALA A 260 16.86 -21.64 -4.15
N ILE A 261 16.68 -22.83 -3.54
CA ILE A 261 17.73 -23.85 -3.49
C ILE A 261 18.09 -24.37 -4.90
N PRO A 262 17.16 -24.93 -5.69
CA PRO A 262 17.48 -25.38 -7.04
C PRO A 262 17.75 -24.25 -8.03
N LEU A 263 17.17 -23.07 -7.83
CA LEU A 263 17.44 -21.90 -8.68
C LEU A 263 18.85 -21.33 -8.44
N GLY A 264 19.32 -21.32 -7.19
CA GLY A 264 20.66 -20.87 -6.84
C GLY A 264 21.78 -21.82 -7.26
N ALA A 265 21.46 -23.06 -7.68
CA ALA A 265 22.39 -24.03 -8.21
C ALA A 265 22.81 -23.66 -9.64
N VAL A 266 23.59 -22.60 -9.77
CA VAL A 266 24.00 -22.00 -11.04
C VAL A 266 25.36 -22.54 -11.51
N ASN A 267 25.64 -22.39 -12.82
CA ASN A 267 26.96 -22.68 -13.35
C ASN A 267 27.92 -21.51 -13.01
N PRO A 268 29.06 -21.76 -12.33
CA PRO A 268 30.04 -20.73 -11.95
C PRO A 268 30.55 -19.88 -13.12
N ARG A 269 30.51 -20.41 -14.33
CA ARG A 269 31.03 -19.77 -15.55
C ARG A 269 30.05 -18.81 -16.23
N MET A 270 28.79 -18.81 -15.81
CA MET A 270 27.76 -17.88 -16.36
C MET A 270 27.72 -16.59 -15.57
N GLY A 271 27.37 -15.46 -16.24
CA GLY A 271 27.33 -14.13 -15.67
C GLY A 271 26.37 -13.97 -14.48
N ARG A 272 26.64 -12.97 -13.65
CA ARG A 272 25.98 -12.77 -12.33
C ARG A 272 24.55 -12.22 -12.41
N SER A 273 24.22 -11.48 -13.47
CA SER A 273 22.99 -10.66 -13.50
C SER A 273 21.74 -11.43 -13.93
N GLY A 274 21.89 -12.45 -14.79
CA GLY A 274 20.76 -13.17 -15.36
C GLY A 274 19.98 -14.00 -14.33
N ASP A 275 20.69 -14.65 -13.41
CA ASP A 275 20.07 -15.54 -12.44
C ASP A 275 19.18 -14.81 -11.45
N LEU A 276 19.61 -13.62 -10.97
CA LEU A 276 18.82 -12.78 -10.08
C LEU A 276 17.60 -12.19 -10.78
N LEU A 277 17.74 -11.82 -12.05
CA LEU A 277 16.63 -11.30 -12.84
C LEU A 277 15.56 -12.37 -13.07
N ILE A 278 15.96 -13.58 -13.48
CA ILE A 278 15.04 -14.71 -13.66
C ILE A 278 14.33 -15.04 -12.35
N ALA A 279 15.07 -15.09 -11.24
CA ALA A 279 14.50 -15.36 -9.93
C ALA A 279 13.51 -14.28 -9.51
N GLY A 280 13.83 -13.00 -9.74
CA GLY A 280 12.91 -11.88 -9.51
C GLY A 280 11.62 -11.99 -10.32
N LEU A 281 11.72 -12.36 -11.60
CA LEU A 281 10.56 -12.59 -12.47
C LEU A 281 9.70 -13.77 -11.96
N ILE A 282 10.32 -14.85 -11.51
CA ILE A 282 9.60 -16.00 -10.94
C ILE A 282 8.86 -15.60 -9.66
N ALA A 283 9.49 -14.86 -8.76
CA ALA A 283 8.85 -14.37 -7.54
C ALA A 283 7.67 -13.41 -7.86
N MET A 284 7.85 -12.51 -8.83
CA MET A 284 6.80 -11.62 -9.30
C MET A 284 5.64 -12.40 -9.93
N LEU A 285 5.92 -13.40 -10.75
CA LEU A 285 4.91 -14.27 -11.34
C LEU A 285 4.12 -15.00 -10.25
N TYR A 286 4.82 -15.55 -9.24
CA TYR A 286 4.17 -16.23 -8.13
C TYR A 286 3.18 -15.34 -7.40
N LEU A 287 3.62 -14.14 -6.98
CA LEU A 287 2.76 -13.17 -6.28
C LEU A 287 1.58 -12.71 -7.15
N ASN A 288 1.80 -12.53 -8.46
CA ASN A 288 0.70 -12.18 -9.38
C ASN A 288 -0.31 -13.31 -9.52
N LEU A 289 0.12 -14.56 -9.59
CA LEU A 289 -0.79 -15.72 -9.64
C LEU A 289 -1.62 -15.86 -8.36
N ILE A 290 -1.06 -15.53 -7.19
CA ILE A 290 -1.82 -15.42 -5.93
C ILE A 290 -2.92 -14.36 -6.07
N ASN A 291 -2.62 -13.18 -6.60
CA ASN A 291 -3.60 -12.11 -6.79
C ASN A 291 -4.69 -12.51 -7.80
N ILE A 292 -4.34 -13.22 -8.87
CA ILE A 292 -5.30 -13.74 -9.85
C ILE A 292 -6.22 -14.79 -9.20
N SER A 293 -5.66 -15.74 -8.43
CA SER A 293 -6.43 -16.73 -7.67
C SER A 293 -7.37 -16.07 -6.68
N GLN A 294 -6.91 -15.02 -5.98
CA GLN A 294 -7.75 -14.19 -5.12
C GLN A 294 -8.93 -13.59 -5.89
N GLY A 295 -8.67 -13.01 -7.07
CA GLY A 295 -9.70 -12.45 -7.94
C GLY A 295 -10.74 -13.47 -8.37
N TRP A 296 -10.33 -14.70 -8.69
CA TRP A 296 -11.25 -15.79 -9.05
C TRP A 296 -12.12 -16.25 -7.87
N ILE A 297 -11.57 -16.31 -6.66
CA ILE A 297 -12.35 -16.61 -5.45
C ILE A 297 -13.38 -15.50 -5.19
N ILE A 298 -12.97 -14.24 -5.28
CA ILE A 298 -13.84 -13.07 -5.07
C ILE A 298 -15.00 -13.05 -6.06
N SER A 299 -14.74 -13.44 -7.32
CA SER A 299 -15.77 -13.52 -8.38
C SER A 299 -16.60 -14.80 -8.34
N GLY A 300 -16.37 -15.70 -7.39
CA GLY A 300 -17.09 -16.98 -7.27
C GLY A 300 -16.71 -18.02 -8.32
N LYS A 301 -15.71 -17.76 -9.17
CA LYS A 301 -15.25 -18.69 -10.22
C LYS A 301 -14.45 -19.88 -9.66
N LEU A 302 -13.82 -19.70 -8.49
CA LEU A 302 -12.98 -20.71 -7.86
C LEU A 302 -13.38 -20.87 -6.40
N PRO A 303 -13.63 -22.09 -5.89
CA PRO A 303 -13.90 -22.32 -4.47
C PRO A 303 -12.62 -22.07 -3.64
N PHE A 304 -12.80 -21.57 -2.42
CA PHE A 304 -11.72 -21.24 -1.49
C PHE A 304 -10.75 -22.41 -1.28
N SER A 305 -11.28 -23.62 -1.06
CA SER A 305 -10.47 -24.82 -0.80
C SER A 305 -9.49 -25.17 -1.91
N ILE A 306 -9.84 -24.92 -3.16
CA ILE A 306 -8.95 -25.14 -4.31
C ILE A 306 -8.02 -23.92 -4.48
N GLY A 307 -8.57 -22.72 -4.40
CA GLY A 307 -7.83 -21.50 -4.65
C GLY A 307 -6.64 -21.27 -3.70
N VAL A 308 -6.74 -21.69 -2.44
CA VAL A 308 -5.64 -21.61 -1.47
C VAL A 308 -4.43 -22.44 -1.93
N TRP A 309 -4.67 -23.64 -2.43
CA TRP A 309 -3.60 -24.60 -2.75
C TRP A 309 -3.11 -24.56 -4.18
N LEU A 310 -3.92 -24.08 -5.12
CA LEU A 310 -3.65 -24.15 -6.56
C LEU A 310 -2.27 -23.61 -6.92
N VAL A 311 -2.00 -22.36 -6.55
CA VAL A 311 -0.74 -21.69 -6.91
C VAL A 311 0.43 -22.32 -6.18
N HIS A 312 0.27 -22.63 -4.89
CA HIS A 312 1.34 -23.27 -4.09
C HIS A 312 1.69 -24.66 -4.59
N SER A 313 0.69 -25.46 -5.03
CA SER A 313 0.92 -26.78 -5.60
C SER A 313 1.68 -26.71 -6.92
N VAL A 314 1.33 -25.77 -7.81
CA VAL A 314 2.04 -25.58 -9.08
C VAL A 314 3.51 -25.23 -8.83
N PHE A 315 3.78 -24.27 -7.94
CA PHE A 315 5.17 -23.89 -7.62
C PHE A 315 5.90 -24.94 -6.81
N GLY A 316 5.21 -25.70 -5.96
CA GLY A 316 5.75 -26.82 -5.25
C GLY A 316 6.20 -27.94 -6.22
N LEU A 317 5.35 -28.31 -7.17
CA LEU A 317 5.69 -29.27 -8.23
C LEU A 317 6.86 -28.78 -9.10
N PHE A 318 6.86 -27.50 -9.43
CA PHE A 318 7.97 -26.90 -10.18
C PHE A 318 9.28 -26.96 -9.38
N THR A 319 9.23 -26.67 -8.07
CA THR A 319 10.40 -26.80 -7.18
C THR A 319 10.93 -28.24 -7.12
N VAL A 320 10.03 -29.22 -6.97
CA VAL A 320 10.37 -30.63 -6.97
C VAL A 320 10.99 -31.05 -8.30
N ALA A 321 10.40 -30.63 -9.43
CA ALA A 321 10.92 -30.91 -10.76
C ALA A 321 12.33 -30.33 -10.97
N LEU A 322 12.56 -29.09 -10.51
CA LEU A 322 13.89 -28.47 -10.56
C LEU A 322 14.91 -29.22 -9.70
N LEU A 323 14.53 -29.58 -8.48
CA LEU A 323 15.41 -30.38 -7.59
C LEU A 323 15.73 -31.73 -8.22
N TRP A 324 14.73 -32.42 -8.72
CA TRP A 324 14.93 -33.71 -9.39
C TRP A 324 15.88 -33.62 -10.61
N HIS A 325 15.67 -32.58 -11.44
CA HIS A 325 16.53 -32.30 -12.58
C HIS A 325 18.01 -32.05 -12.15
N ARG A 326 18.19 -31.33 -11.04
CA ARG A 326 19.53 -31.02 -10.50
C ARG A 326 20.21 -32.20 -9.83
N LEU A 327 19.43 -33.11 -9.25
CA LEU A 327 19.95 -34.33 -8.59
C LEU A 327 20.28 -35.45 -9.59
N ARG A 328 19.79 -35.39 -10.83
CA ARG A 328 20.14 -36.39 -11.86
C ARG A 328 21.59 -36.25 -12.23
N VAL A 329 22.38 -37.30 -11.90
CA VAL A 329 23.75 -37.48 -12.39
C VAL A 329 23.69 -37.74 -13.89
N LYS A 330 24.19 -36.84 -14.72
CA LYS A 330 24.37 -37.09 -16.13
C LYS A 330 25.60 -37.98 -16.25
N LEU A 331 25.44 -39.28 -16.53
CA LEU A 331 26.52 -40.15 -16.94
C LEU A 331 27.24 -39.53 -18.16
N PRO A 332 28.58 -39.45 -18.17
CA PRO A 332 29.31 -38.98 -19.33
C PRO A 332 28.93 -39.86 -20.53
N LYS A 333 28.67 -39.22 -21.67
CA LYS A 333 28.48 -40.00 -22.91
C LYS A 333 29.74 -40.82 -23.14
N PRO A 334 29.61 -42.13 -23.47
CA PRO A 334 30.77 -42.93 -23.82
C PRO A 334 31.53 -42.24 -24.97
N PRO A 335 32.87 -42.26 -24.94
CA PRO A 335 33.67 -41.68 -26.00
C PRO A 335 33.25 -42.31 -27.33
N VAL A 336 32.99 -41.48 -28.33
CA VAL A 336 32.76 -41.95 -29.70
C VAL A 336 34.07 -42.53 -30.14
N VAL A 337 34.18 -43.88 -30.18
CA VAL A 337 35.31 -44.57 -30.77
C VAL A 337 35.25 -44.32 -32.28
N PRO A 338 36.24 -43.65 -32.91
CA PRO A 338 36.23 -43.50 -34.35
C PRO A 338 36.28 -44.91 -34.95
N SER A 339 35.33 -45.25 -35.82
CA SER A 339 35.41 -46.50 -36.58
C SER A 339 36.66 -46.42 -37.41
N ALA A 340 37.60 -47.33 -37.11
CA ALA A 340 38.73 -47.51 -37.97
C ALA A 340 38.28 -47.93 -39.37
N ALA A 341 38.49 -47.02 -40.33
CA ALA A 341 38.29 -47.26 -41.74
C ALA A 341 39.49 -47.98 -42.29
#